data_3015925caed83c66de084c16173bf448
#
_entry.id   3015925caed83c66de084c16173bf448
#
_cell.length_a   1.000
_cell.length_b   1.000
_cell.length_c   1.000
_cell.angle_alpha   90.00
_cell.angle_beta   90.00
_cell.angle_gamma   90.00
#
_symmetry.space_group_name_H-M   'P 1'
#
loop_
_entity.id
_entity.type
_entity.pdbx_description
1 polymer ?
#
loop_
_entity_poly.entity_id
_entity_poly.type
_entity_poly.pdbx_seq_one_letter_code
_entity_poly.pdbx_strand_id
1 'polypeptide(L)'
;RCSAHDGEGDMLAPPGLPSANAMPFHIRQATVLDLDTLAPLFDAYRQFYGQPADLARAHDFLSERIRQHESVILLAHGDHGEGLGFTQLYPVFSSVRTVRTWLLNDLFVVASARRQGVAAALLRSAAEHARALGAASLSLSTALDNAPAQALYESLGWQRDTQFREYSL
;
A
#
# COMPACT_ATOMS: atom_id res chain seq x y z
N ARG A 1 -3.60 47.50 -32.87
CA ARG A 1 -4.81 47.69 -32.04
C ARG A 1 -4.84 46.57 -31.02
N CYS A 2 -4.69 46.97 -29.76
CA CYS A 2 -4.82 46.15 -28.57
C CYS A 2 -6.24 45.62 -28.41
N SER A 3 -6.36 44.41 -27.90
CA SER A 3 -7.46 44.04 -27.02
C SER A 3 -6.94 43.00 -26.03
N ALA A 4 -6.94 43.37 -24.75
CA ALA A 4 -6.71 42.53 -23.61
C ALA A 4 -7.87 41.56 -23.43
N HIS A 5 -7.60 40.35 -23.07
CA HIS A 5 -8.56 39.44 -22.45
C HIS A 5 -7.98 38.95 -21.16
N ASP A 6 -8.57 39.39 -20.08
CA ASP A 6 -8.35 38.94 -18.72
C ASP A 6 -8.80 37.49 -18.61
N GLY A 7 -7.84 36.59 -18.35
CA GLY A 7 -8.09 35.21 -17.99
C GLY A 7 -7.98 35.10 -16.49
N GLU A 8 -9.13 35.00 -15.80
CA GLU A 8 -9.22 34.65 -14.39
C GLU A 8 -8.54 33.32 -14.15
N GLY A 9 -7.54 33.37 -13.27
CA GLY A 9 -6.85 32.20 -12.81
C GLY A 9 -7.79 31.32 -11.99
N ASP A 10 -7.98 30.09 -12.49
CA ASP A 10 -8.61 29.01 -11.75
C ASP A 10 -7.70 28.64 -10.58
N MET A 11 -8.01 29.18 -9.39
CA MET A 11 -7.35 28.83 -8.15
C MET A 11 -7.77 27.40 -7.81
N LEU A 12 -6.88 26.44 -8.06
CA LEU A 12 -6.95 25.09 -7.52
C LEU A 12 -7.25 25.17 -6.02
N ALA A 13 -8.42 24.70 -5.64
CA ALA A 13 -8.81 24.57 -4.24
C ALA A 13 -7.75 23.74 -3.50
N PRO A 14 -7.35 24.12 -2.28
CA PRO A 14 -6.41 23.35 -1.50
C PRO A 14 -6.99 21.94 -1.26
N PRO A 15 -6.13 20.89 -1.16
CA PRO A 15 -6.59 19.55 -0.88
C PRO A 15 -7.44 19.58 0.39
N GLY A 16 -8.66 19.06 0.29
CA GLY A 16 -9.66 19.13 1.34
C GLY A 16 -9.09 18.65 2.67
N LEU A 17 -9.35 19.42 3.72
CA LEU A 17 -9.10 19.02 5.11
C LEU A 17 -9.69 17.62 5.36
N PRO A 18 -9.01 16.74 6.11
CA PRO A 18 -9.56 15.47 6.47
C PRO A 18 -10.91 15.67 7.17
N SER A 19 -11.89 14.84 6.82
CA SER A 19 -13.22 14.85 7.44
C SER A 19 -13.06 14.83 8.94
N ALA A 20 -13.77 15.70 9.68
CA ALA A 20 -13.68 15.88 11.13
C ALA A 20 -14.03 14.61 11.95
N ASN A 21 -14.26 13.48 11.29
CA ASN A 21 -14.61 12.18 11.89
C ASN A 21 -13.67 11.04 11.45
N ALA A 22 -12.52 11.34 10.82
CA ALA A 22 -11.53 10.32 10.51
C ALA A 22 -10.82 9.90 11.81
N MET A 23 -10.79 8.59 12.10
CA MET A 23 -10.00 8.07 13.22
C MET A 23 -8.51 8.39 12.97
N PRO A 24 -7.82 8.97 13.96
CA PRO A 24 -6.39 9.20 13.84
C PRO A 24 -5.66 7.86 13.68
N PHE A 25 -4.72 7.79 12.76
CA PHE A 25 -3.90 6.60 12.56
C PHE A 25 -2.47 6.98 12.18
N HIS A 26 -1.56 6.07 12.44
CA HIS A 26 -0.14 6.21 12.17
C HIS A 26 0.35 5.05 11.31
N ILE A 27 1.39 5.30 10.52
CA ILE A 27 2.03 4.26 9.71
C ILE A 27 3.49 4.19 10.11
N ARG A 28 3.97 2.98 10.33
CA ARG A 28 5.38 2.69 10.58
C ARG A 28 5.77 1.34 10.02
N GLN A 29 7.06 1.11 9.88
CA GLN A 29 7.55 -0.22 9.59
C GLN A 29 7.30 -1.14 10.79
N ALA A 30 6.78 -2.32 10.51
CA ALA A 30 6.56 -3.37 11.49
C ALA A 30 7.84 -4.15 11.78
N THR A 31 7.91 -4.69 12.98
CA THR A 31 8.98 -5.54 13.49
C THR A 31 8.42 -6.87 14.01
N VAL A 32 9.27 -7.74 14.50
CA VAL A 32 8.83 -8.98 15.17
C VAL A 32 7.97 -8.74 16.41
N LEU A 33 8.04 -7.55 17.01
CA LEU A 33 7.21 -7.18 18.17
C LEU A 33 5.76 -6.86 17.78
N ASP A 34 5.50 -6.73 16.49
CA ASP A 34 4.16 -6.41 15.95
C ASP A 34 3.40 -7.65 15.48
N LEU A 35 3.97 -8.85 15.62
CA LEU A 35 3.38 -10.07 15.08
C LEU A 35 1.99 -10.36 15.64
N ASP A 36 1.75 -10.06 16.92
CA ASP A 36 0.43 -10.24 17.55
C ASP A 36 -0.65 -9.35 16.94
N THR A 37 -0.26 -8.19 16.40
CA THR A 37 -1.15 -7.26 15.69
C THR A 37 -1.24 -7.60 14.20
N LEU A 38 -0.13 -7.98 13.59
CA LEU A 38 -0.05 -8.26 12.16
C LEU A 38 -0.68 -9.59 11.75
N ALA A 39 -0.46 -10.66 12.54
CA ALA A 39 -0.92 -11.99 12.15
C ALA A 39 -2.45 -12.08 11.99
N PRO A 40 -3.28 -11.48 12.87
CA PRO A 40 -4.72 -11.41 12.64
C PRO A 40 -5.11 -10.63 11.38
N LEU A 41 -4.42 -9.51 11.07
CA LEU A 41 -4.66 -8.74 9.85
C LEU A 41 -4.32 -9.55 8.59
N PHE A 42 -3.18 -10.24 8.63
CA PHE A 42 -2.73 -11.07 7.52
C PHE A 42 -3.62 -12.31 7.34
N ASP A 43 -4.08 -12.92 8.42
CA ASP A 43 -5.02 -14.05 8.31
C ASP A 43 -6.38 -13.59 7.77
N ALA A 44 -6.88 -12.43 8.18
CA ALA A 44 -8.09 -11.83 7.58
C ALA A 44 -7.91 -11.50 6.08
N TYR A 45 -6.73 -11.04 5.68
CA TYR A 45 -6.37 -10.85 4.27
C TYR A 45 -6.39 -12.17 3.49
N ARG A 46 -5.81 -13.24 4.03
CA ARG A 46 -5.85 -14.58 3.43
C ARG A 46 -7.28 -15.09 3.25
N GLN A 47 -8.13 -14.91 4.27
CA GLN A 47 -9.54 -15.28 4.21
C GLN A 47 -10.32 -14.48 3.17
N PHE A 48 -9.99 -13.20 2.98
CA PHE A 48 -10.57 -12.38 1.91
C PHE A 48 -10.30 -12.97 0.51
N TYR A 49 -9.17 -13.67 0.34
CA TYR A 49 -8.83 -14.40 -0.88
C TYR A 49 -9.23 -15.89 -0.85
N GLY A 50 -10.17 -16.26 0.03
CA GLY A 50 -10.75 -17.60 0.07
C GLY A 50 -9.89 -18.67 0.77
N GLN A 51 -8.82 -18.28 1.45
CA GLN A 51 -8.03 -19.22 2.22
C GLN A 51 -8.69 -19.52 3.57
N PRO A 52 -8.55 -20.74 4.12
CA PRO A 52 -9.05 -21.05 5.45
C PRO A 52 -8.32 -20.23 6.51
N ALA A 53 -9.02 -19.91 7.60
CA ALA A 53 -8.43 -19.27 8.77
C ALA A 53 -7.31 -20.15 9.35
N ASP A 54 -6.14 -19.57 9.57
CA ASP A 54 -4.98 -20.23 10.14
C ASP A 54 -4.01 -19.17 10.72
N LEU A 55 -4.31 -18.73 11.93
CA LEU A 55 -3.53 -17.68 12.60
C LEU A 55 -2.08 -18.10 12.86
N ALA A 56 -1.87 -19.37 13.19
CA ALA A 56 -0.51 -19.88 13.45
C ALA A 56 0.35 -19.80 12.18
N ARG A 57 -0.20 -20.24 11.06
CA ARG A 57 0.47 -20.15 9.75
C ARG A 57 0.74 -18.70 9.35
N ALA A 58 -0.21 -17.81 9.60
CA ALA A 58 -0.06 -16.38 9.33
C ALA A 58 1.10 -15.79 10.16
N HIS A 59 1.15 -16.11 11.46
CA HIS A 59 2.20 -15.67 12.35
C HIS A 59 3.57 -16.20 11.92
N ASP A 60 3.69 -17.49 11.65
CA ASP A 60 4.96 -18.12 11.27
C ASP A 60 5.49 -17.56 9.96
N PHE A 61 4.63 -17.39 8.95
CA PHE A 61 4.99 -16.79 7.67
C PHE A 61 5.55 -15.39 7.83
N LEU A 62 4.86 -14.52 8.58
CA LEU A 62 5.31 -13.14 8.80
C LEU A 62 6.59 -13.09 9.64
N SER A 63 6.68 -13.92 10.67
CA SER A 63 7.88 -14.01 11.52
C SER A 63 9.11 -14.36 10.70
N GLU A 64 9.00 -15.34 9.81
CA GLU A 64 10.10 -15.74 8.93
C GLU A 64 10.49 -14.62 7.98
N ARG A 65 9.52 -13.99 7.29
CA ARG A 65 9.80 -12.88 6.36
C ARG A 65 10.51 -11.71 7.03
N ILE A 66 10.07 -11.33 8.24
CA ILE A 66 10.69 -10.22 8.99
C ILE A 66 12.10 -10.60 9.45
N ARG A 67 12.29 -11.79 10.03
CA ARG A 67 13.59 -12.25 10.56
C ARG A 67 14.65 -12.44 9.48
N GLN A 68 14.23 -12.90 8.30
CA GLN A 68 15.14 -13.12 7.17
C GLN A 68 15.33 -11.86 6.32
N HIS A 69 14.70 -10.73 6.67
CA HIS A 69 14.73 -9.50 5.88
C HIS A 69 14.29 -9.70 4.42
N GLU A 70 13.35 -10.62 4.20
CA GLU A 70 12.83 -10.95 2.87
C GLU A 70 11.71 -10.00 2.42
N SER A 71 11.07 -9.34 3.36
CA SER A 71 10.05 -8.32 3.07
C SER A 71 10.16 -7.14 4.03
N VAL A 72 9.52 -6.05 3.62
CA VAL A 72 9.23 -4.90 4.47
C VAL A 72 7.73 -4.80 4.62
N ILE A 73 7.25 -4.70 5.86
CA ILE A 73 5.84 -4.57 6.17
C ILE A 73 5.61 -3.20 6.80
N LEU A 74 4.68 -2.43 6.24
CA LEU A 74 4.21 -1.19 6.85
C LEU A 74 2.87 -1.45 7.50
N LEU A 75 2.76 -1.13 8.79
CA LEU A 75 1.58 -1.31 9.61
C LEU A 75 0.89 0.05 9.83
N ALA A 76 -0.39 0.12 9.50
CA ALA A 76 -1.26 1.20 9.95
C ALA A 76 -1.92 0.80 11.27
N HIS A 77 -1.78 1.64 12.28
CA HIS A 77 -2.37 1.41 13.61
C HIS A 77 -3.03 2.68 14.14
N GLY A 78 -4.05 2.52 14.97
CA GLY A 78 -4.69 3.62 15.69
C GLY A 78 -3.90 4.03 16.93
N ASP A 79 -4.42 5.02 17.65
CA ASP A 79 -3.75 5.62 18.82
C ASP A 79 -3.61 4.64 20.00
N HIS A 80 -4.43 3.61 20.06
CA HIS A 80 -4.36 2.57 21.10
C HIS A 80 -3.59 1.31 20.64
N GLY A 81 -2.93 1.38 19.49
CA GLY A 81 -2.13 0.28 18.94
C GLY A 81 -2.93 -0.78 18.15
N GLU A 82 -4.25 -0.58 18.00
CA GLU A 82 -5.08 -1.47 17.19
C GLU A 82 -4.63 -1.46 15.72
N GLY A 83 -4.52 -2.64 15.11
CA GLY A 83 -4.15 -2.81 13.72
C GLY A 83 -5.30 -2.42 12.77
N LEU A 84 -5.08 -1.47 11.89
CA LEU A 84 -6.07 -0.99 10.93
C LEU A 84 -5.85 -1.52 9.52
N GLY A 85 -4.62 -1.89 9.20
CA GLY A 85 -4.23 -2.41 7.90
C GLY A 85 -2.72 -2.54 7.75
N PHE A 86 -2.31 -3.14 6.67
CA PHE A 86 -0.87 -3.30 6.36
C PHE A 86 -0.65 -3.32 4.86
N THR A 87 0.60 -3.10 4.47
CA THR A 87 1.13 -3.43 3.14
C THR A 87 2.45 -4.16 3.28
N GLN A 88 2.69 -5.15 2.43
CA GLN A 88 3.94 -5.92 2.40
C GLN A 88 4.65 -5.73 1.07
N LEU A 89 5.94 -5.42 1.15
CA LEU A 89 6.82 -5.12 0.03
C LEU A 89 7.91 -6.17 -0.06
N TYR A 90 8.13 -6.71 -1.26
CA TYR A 90 9.26 -7.60 -1.53
C TYR A 90 10.33 -6.90 -2.37
N PRO A 91 11.62 -7.02 -2.01
CA PRO A 91 12.70 -6.53 -2.84
C PRO A 91 12.84 -7.42 -4.08
N VAL A 92 12.92 -6.79 -5.23
CA VAL A 92 13.14 -7.44 -6.52
C VAL A 92 14.30 -6.73 -7.23
N PHE A 93 14.97 -7.41 -8.15
CA PHE A 93 16.09 -6.85 -8.91
C PHE A 93 15.80 -6.89 -10.39
N SER A 94 16.01 -5.77 -11.06
CA SER A 94 16.04 -5.72 -12.52
C SER A 94 17.47 -5.98 -12.99
N SER A 95 17.72 -7.17 -13.55
CA SER A 95 19.05 -7.54 -14.06
C SER A 95 19.47 -6.66 -15.24
N VAL A 96 18.54 -6.38 -16.16
CA VAL A 96 18.81 -5.52 -17.33
C VAL A 96 19.20 -4.10 -16.89
N ARG A 97 18.54 -3.55 -15.88
CA ARG A 97 18.83 -2.19 -15.38
C ARG A 97 19.86 -2.18 -14.27
N THR A 98 20.27 -3.36 -13.73
CA THR A 98 21.19 -3.53 -12.60
C THR A 98 20.81 -2.70 -11.39
N VAL A 99 19.51 -2.65 -11.06
CA VAL A 99 18.97 -1.83 -9.99
C VAL A 99 17.97 -2.62 -9.14
N ARG A 100 17.77 -2.15 -7.90
CA ARG A 100 16.71 -2.63 -7.03
C ARG A 100 15.36 -2.04 -7.46
N THR A 101 14.34 -2.88 -7.40
CA THR A 101 12.93 -2.52 -7.53
C THR A 101 12.16 -3.10 -6.35
N TRP A 102 10.91 -2.71 -6.18
CA TRP A 102 10.03 -3.28 -5.14
C TRP A 102 8.73 -3.75 -5.74
N LEU A 103 8.22 -4.86 -5.22
CA LEU A 103 6.88 -5.36 -5.47
C LEU A 103 6.03 -5.12 -4.21
N LEU A 104 4.99 -4.30 -4.30
CA LEU A 104 3.94 -4.22 -3.31
C LEU A 104 3.00 -5.40 -3.56
N ASN A 105 3.17 -6.45 -2.76
CA ASN A 105 2.46 -7.72 -2.96
C ASN A 105 1.11 -7.75 -2.24
N ASP A 106 1.05 -7.21 -1.04
CA ASP A 106 -0.13 -7.27 -0.19
C ASP A 106 -0.54 -5.87 0.27
N LEU A 107 -1.85 -5.59 0.22
CA LEU A 107 -2.45 -4.38 0.79
C LEU A 107 -3.81 -4.78 1.37
N PHE A 108 -3.97 -4.58 2.67
CA PHE A 108 -5.21 -4.90 3.37
C PHE A 108 -5.57 -3.81 4.39
N VAL A 109 -6.86 -3.49 4.47
CA VAL A 109 -7.43 -2.59 5.46
C VAL A 109 -8.69 -3.24 6.02
N VAL A 110 -8.79 -3.32 7.34
CA VAL A 110 -9.97 -3.86 8.03
C VAL A 110 -11.23 -3.10 7.63
N ALA A 111 -12.37 -3.79 7.63
CA ALA A 111 -13.63 -3.21 7.16
C ALA A 111 -14.00 -1.90 7.88
N SER A 112 -13.77 -1.84 9.19
CA SER A 112 -14.06 -0.67 10.04
C SER A 112 -13.20 0.56 9.72
N ALA A 113 -12.00 0.37 9.14
CA ALA A 113 -11.07 1.46 8.80
C ALA A 113 -11.07 1.82 7.30
N ARG A 114 -11.92 1.18 6.49
CA ARG A 114 -12.03 1.49 5.06
C ARG A 114 -12.64 2.88 4.85
N ARG A 115 -12.32 3.47 3.69
CA ARG A 115 -12.78 4.82 3.26
C ARG A 115 -12.36 5.96 4.18
N GLN A 116 -11.38 5.72 5.05
CA GLN A 116 -10.79 6.71 5.96
C GLN A 116 -9.37 7.13 5.54
N GLY A 117 -8.96 6.79 4.31
CA GLY A 117 -7.65 7.17 3.78
C GLY A 117 -6.49 6.23 4.13
N VAL A 118 -6.71 5.17 4.93
CA VAL A 118 -5.65 4.26 5.39
C VAL A 118 -4.92 3.60 4.23
N ALA A 119 -5.64 3.05 3.23
CA ALA A 119 -5.02 2.42 2.07
C ALA A 119 -4.17 3.42 1.26
N ALA A 120 -4.69 4.63 1.03
CA ALA A 120 -3.95 5.68 0.34
C ALA A 120 -2.67 6.08 1.09
N ALA A 121 -2.72 6.15 2.41
CA ALA A 121 -1.57 6.47 3.24
C ALA A 121 -0.53 5.33 3.22
N LEU A 122 -0.95 4.06 3.31
CA LEU A 122 -0.06 2.90 3.16
C LEU A 122 0.65 2.90 1.80
N LEU A 123 -0.07 3.19 0.70
CA LEU A 123 0.51 3.28 -0.64
C LEU A 123 1.54 4.41 -0.77
N ARG A 124 1.26 5.58 -0.19
CA ARG A 124 2.22 6.70 -0.16
C ARG A 124 3.46 6.35 0.66
N SER A 125 3.28 5.80 1.85
CA SER A 125 4.40 5.37 2.70
C SER A 125 5.25 4.28 2.03
N ALA A 126 4.63 3.36 1.29
CA ALA A 126 5.35 2.36 0.49
C ALA A 126 6.19 3.01 -0.62
N ALA A 127 5.62 3.99 -1.33
CA ALA A 127 6.35 4.73 -2.36
C ALA A 127 7.50 5.58 -1.77
N GLU A 128 7.30 6.19 -0.62
CA GLU A 128 8.34 6.93 0.11
C GLU A 128 9.47 6.01 0.57
N HIS A 129 9.12 4.86 1.15
CA HIS A 129 10.09 3.83 1.56
C HIS A 129 10.93 3.34 0.38
N ALA A 130 10.30 2.97 -0.72
CA ALA A 130 11.00 2.53 -1.93
C ALA A 130 11.93 3.63 -2.47
N ARG A 131 11.48 4.86 -2.51
CA ARG A 131 12.25 6.01 -2.99
C ARG A 131 13.45 6.32 -2.07
N ALA A 132 13.26 6.28 -0.75
CA ALA A 132 14.32 6.51 0.23
C ALA A 132 15.46 5.48 0.13
N LEU A 133 15.15 4.27 -0.34
CA LEU A 133 16.14 3.21 -0.60
C LEU A 133 16.70 3.21 -2.02
N GLY A 134 16.45 4.26 -2.80
CA GLY A 134 16.96 4.41 -4.15
C GLY A 134 16.39 3.41 -5.16
N ALA A 135 15.19 2.88 -4.91
CA ALA A 135 14.53 1.97 -5.82
C ALA A 135 14.18 2.65 -7.15
N ALA A 136 14.42 1.95 -8.23
CA ALA A 136 14.12 2.46 -9.57
C ALA A 136 12.62 2.38 -9.92
N SER A 137 11.87 1.50 -9.26
CA SER A 137 10.42 1.37 -9.42
C SER A 137 9.77 0.62 -8.24
N LEU A 138 8.49 0.86 -8.06
CA LEU A 138 7.59 0.09 -7.21
C LEU A 138 6.42 -0.35 -8.09
N SER A 139 6.10 -1.65 -8.08
CA SER A 139 5.02 -2.24 -8.87
C SER A 139 4.02 -2.96 -7.97
N LEU A 140 2.81 -3.15 -8.47
CA LEU A 140 1.78 -3.98 -7.84
C LEU A 140 0.91 -4.63 -8.94
N SER A 141 0.18 -5.67 -8.54
CA SER A 141 -0.87 -6.28 -9.36
C SER A 141 -2.19 -6.29 -8.61
N THR A 142 -3.28 -6.22 -9.33
CA THR A 142 -4.64 -6.36 -8.78
C THR A 142 -5.53 -7.08 -9.77
N ALA A 143 -6.63 -7.65 -9.27
CA ALA A 143 -7.60 -8.33 -10.14
C ALA A 143 -8.21 -7.34 -11.16
N LEU A 144 -8.51 -7.85 -12.35
CA LEU A 144 -9.05 -7.04 -13.45
C LEU A 144 -10.43 -6.46 -13.15
N ASP A 145 -11.18 -7.06 -12.26
CA ASP A 145 -12.51 -6.66 -11.81
C ASP A 145 -12.48 -5.81 -10.53
N ASN A 146 -11.31 -5.59 -9.92
CA ASN A 146 -11.16 -4.77 -8.72
C ASN A 146 -11.12 -3.26 -9.05
N ALA A 147 -12.21 -2.75 -9.62
CA ALA A 147 -12.33 -1.36 -10.03
C ALA A 147 -12.05 -0.33 -8.90
N PRO A 148 -12.50 -0.56 -7.64
CA PRO A 148 -12.20 0.38 -6.56
C PRO A 148 -10.70 0.53 -6.27
N ALA A 149 -9.96 -0.58 -6.30
CA ALA A 149 -8.51 -0.55 -6.08
C ALA A 149 -7.78 0.13 -7.25
N GLN A 150 -8.18 -0.18 -8.49
CA GLN A 150 -7.63 0.46 -9.68
C GLN A 150 -7.82 1.98 -9.65
N ALA A 151 -9.02 2.46 -9.32
CA ALA A 151 -9.30 3.89 -9.18
C ALA A 151 -8.44 4.55 -8.09
N LEU A 152 -8.21 3.86 -6.96
CA LEU A 152 -7.33 4.35 -5.91
C LEU A 152 -5.88 4.48 -6.41
N TYR A 153 -5.35 3.47 -7.08
CA TYR A 153 -3.99 3.49 -7.62
C TYR A 153 -3.82 4.64 -8.62
N GLU A 154 -4.71 4.74 -9.58
CA GLU A 154 -4.67 5.80 -10.62
C GLU A 154 -4.76 7.19 -9.99
N SER A 155 -5.61 7.39 -8.96
CA SER A 155 -5.71 8.66 -8.22
C SER A 155 -4.43 9.05 -7.48
N LEU A 156 -3.56 8.08 -7.19
CA LEU A 156 -2.27 8.27 -6.54
C LEU A 156 -1.10 8.35 -7.54
N GLY A 157 -1.38 8.37 -8.84
CA GLY A 157 -0.38 8.50 -9.91
C GLY A 157 0.24 7.19 -10.36
N TRP A 158 -0.29 6.03 -9.95
CA TRP A 158 0.14 4.74 -10.48
C TRP A 158 -0.35 4.60 -11.93
N GLN A 159 0.48 4.02 -12.77
CA GLN A 159 0.19 3.82 -14.18
C GLN A 159 0.01 2.34 -14.48
N ARG A 160 -1.01 2.02 -15.25
CA ARG A 160 -1.24 0.65 -15.74
C ARG A 160 -0.16 0.30 -16.74
N ASP A 161 0.41 -0.90 -16.59
CA ASP A 161 1.33 -1.44 -17.59
C ASP A 161 0.56 -1.84 -18.85
N THR A 162 1.04 -1.36 -19.98
CA THR A 162 0.48 -1.67 -21.31
C THR A 162 1.50 -2.35 -22.21
N GLN A 163 2.74 -2.53 -21.75
CA GLN A 163 3.85 -3.06 -22.55
C GLN A 163 4.12 -4.54 -22.29
N PHE A 164 3.85 -5.00 -21.05
CA PHE A 164 4.14 -6.38 -20.65
C PHE A 164 2.87 -7.14 -20.32
N ARG A 165 2.93 -8.45 -20.52
CA ARG A 165 1.92 -9.42 -20.08
C ARG A 165 2.57 -10.35 -19.09
N GLU A 166 1.85 -10.71 -18.07
CA GLU A 166 2.25 -11.72 -17.10
C GLU A 166 1.77 -13.08 -17.55
N TYR A 167 2.59 -14.10 -17.35
CA TYR A 167 2.25 -15.50 -17.62
C TYR A 167 2.52 -16.32 -16.37
N SER A 168 1.60 -17.21 -16.04
CA SER A 168 1.70 -18.18 -14.93
C SER A 168 1.68 -19.61 -15.47
N LEU A 169 2.35 -20.55 -14.78
CA LEU A 169 2.35 -21.97 -15.08
C LEU A 169 1.39 -22.73 -14.18
#